data_abcbb115d9e9e7e032dace72975ae598
#
_entry.id   abcbb115d9e9e7e032dace72975ae598
#
_cell.length_a   1.000
_cell.length_b   1.000
_cell.length_c   1.000
_cell.angle_alpha   90.00
_cell.angle_beta   90.00
_cell.angle_gamma   90.00
#
_symmetry.space_group_name_H-M   'P 1'
#
loop_
_entity.id
_entity.type
_entity.pdbx_description
1 polymer ?
#
loop_
_entity_poly.entity_id
_entity_poly.type
_entity_poly.pdbx_seq_one_letter_code
_entity_poly.pdbx_strand_id
1 'polypeptide(L)'
;LNKQITQAQGSNNTAPANLLDARNEAVRSLNELVGVTTSEKNGVFSVSTGSGQSLVLGDQSNTISAVPSKSDTSQFTIQLNVGGGESLDLGGVISGGSIGGLLRYRSDVLMPAINDLGRIAVVTADTVNKQLGQGLDLNGQFGASLFKDINSAAAIAQRSQASSGNSAGSGNLNVTIKDSSKLTNFDYKVTFSDSANPNNVTVVRSDGKAMGTFNINATPPAVIDGFTLALDGKGPMATGDSFKVSPTANGAKDIGTVLTDPSKIAFAAPLLGEASKTN
;
A
#
# COMPACT_ATOMS: atom_id res chain seq x y z
N LEU A 1 11.95 26.54 25.45
CA LEU A 1 13.36 26.95 25.50
C LEU A 1 13.59 28.24 24.71
N ASN A 2 13.25 28.32 23.40
CA ASN A 2 13.50 29.52 22.58
C ASN A 2 12.93 30.81 23.23
N LYS A 3 11.67 30.78 23.70
CA LYS A 3 11.03 31.89 24.41
C LYS A 3 11.82 32.29 25.68
N GLN A 4 12.27 31.32 26.45
CA GLN A 4 13.08 31.59 27.68
C GLN A 4 14.44 32.20 27.33
N ILE A 5 15.08 31.72 26.26
CA ILE A 5 16.36 32.27 25.78
C ILE A 5 16.18 33.73 25.36
N THR A 6 15.15 34.01 24.53
CA THR A 6 14.88 35.39 24.07
C THR A 6 14.56 36.35 25.25
N GLN A 7 13.75 35.89 26.22
CA GLN A 7 13.44 36.68 27.40
C GLN A 7 14.70 36.98 28.25
N ALA A 8 15.56 35.98 28.44
CA ALA A 8 16.80 36.17 29.21
C ALA A 8 17.81 37.07 28.46
N GLN A 9 17.88 36.98 27.14
CA GLN A 9 18.67 37.87 26.30
C GLN A 9 18.21 39.34 26.40
N GLY A 10 16.87 39.56 26.39
CA GLY A 10 16.30 40.91 26.54
C GLY A 10 16.66 41.59 27.87
N SER A 11 16.90 40.82 28.91
CA SER A 11 17.27 41.35 30.24
C SER A 11 18.77 41.56 30.41
N ASN A 12 19.63 40.73 29.84
CA ASN A 12 21.07 40.69 30.12
C ASN A 12 21.95 40.78 28.87
N ASN A 13 21.38 40.93 27.69
CA ASN A 13 22.05 40.93 26.38
C ASN A 13 22.92 39.69 26.10
N THR A 14 22.77 38.61 26.88
CA THR A 14 23.53 37.36 26.72
C THR A 14 22.60 36.18 27.00
N ALA A 15 22.62 35.19 26.11
CA ALA A 15 21.83 33.94 26.29
C ALA A 15 22.46 33.11 27.44
N PRO A 16 21.66 32.60 28.39
CA PRO A 16 22.17 31.69 29.42
C PRO A 16 22.68 30.38 28.78
N ALA A 17 23.94 30.02 29.09
CA ALA A 17 24.58 28.83 28.50
C ALA A 17 23.81 27.56 28.79
N ASN A 18 23.25 27.38 29.96
CA ASN A 18 22.44 26.21 30.33
C ASN A 18 21.17 26.07 29.50
N LEU A 19 20.54 27.16 29.07
CA LEU A 19 19.36 27.10 28.17
C LEU A 19 19.77 26.79 26.74
N LEU A 20 20.93 27.28 26.30
CA LEU A 20 21.49 26.92 24.99
C LEU A 20 21.86 25.44 24.94
N ASP A 21 22.51 24.93 25.99
CA ASP A 21 22.85 23.48 26.06
C ASP A 21 21.62 22.61 26.11
N ALA A 22 20.59 22.98 26.88
CA ALA A 22 19.33 22.28 26.93
C ALA A 22 18.60 22.28 25.55
N ARG A 23 18.67 23.42 24.82
CA ARG A 23 18.12 23.52 23.47
C ARG A 23 18.87 22.58 22.51
N ASN A 24 20.19 22.62 22.53
CA ASN A 24 21.02 21.79 21.65
C ASN A 24 20.81 20.30 21.93
N GLU A 25 20.67 19.89 23.17
CA GLU A 25 20.39 18.52 23.57
C GLU A 25 18.98 18.06 23.09
N ALA A 26 17.98 18.93 23.23
CA ALA A 26 16.63 18.64 22.71
C ALA A 26 16.64 18.47 21.18
N VAL A 27 17.38 19.31 20.45
CA VAL A 27 17.56 19.20 19.00
C VAL A 27 18.30 17.91 18.65
N ARG A 28 19.34 17.54 19.38
CA ARG A 28 20.08 16.29 19.19
C ARG A 28 19.16 15.08 19.34
N SER A 29 18.37 15.04 20.42
CA SER A 29 17.41 13.97 20.67
C SER A 29 16.32 13.89 19.58
N LEU A 30 15.83 15.04 19.11
CA LEU A 30 14.86 15.09 18.03
C LEU A 30 15.47 14.61 16.70
N ASN A 31 16.73 14.95 16.43
CA ASN A 31 17.43 14.52 15.22
C ASN A 31 17.65 12.99 15.17
N GLU A 32 17.84 12.35 16.32
CA GLU A 32 17.92 10.88 16.39
C GLU A 32 16.60 10.20 15.98
N LEU A 33 15.47 10.87 16.24
CA LEU A 33 14.14 10.33 15.91
C LEU A 33 13.69 10.63 14.48
N VAL A 34 13.86 11.88 14.03
CA VAL A 34 13.20 12.37 12.79
C VAL A 34 14.18 12.86 11.73
N GLY A 35 15.43 13.14 12.09
CA GLY A 35 16.38 13.80 11.20
C GLY A 35 15.96 15.25 10.91
N VAL A 36 16.56 16.19 11.59
CA VAL A 36 16.20 17.61 11.51
C VAL A 36 17.36 18.47 11.05
N THR A 37 17.04 19.62 10.50
CA THR A 37 17.96 20.72 10.21
C THR A 37 17.59 21.93 11.05
N THR A 38 18.58 22.67 11.51
CA THR A 38 18.38 23.88 12.27
C THR A 38 18.84 25.10 11.48
N SER A 39 18.19 26.23 11.68
CA SER A 39 18.61 27.52 11.15
C SER A 39 18.34 28.61 12.19
N GLU A 40 19.22 29.60 12.26
CA GLU A 40 19.02 30.78 13.08
C GLU A 40 19.18 32.03 12.18
N LYS A 41 18.15 32.83 12.12
CA LYS A 41 18.14 34.07 11.34
C LYS A 41 17.47 35.17 12.13
N ASN A 42 18.15 36.33 12.26
CA ASN A 42 17.67 37.48 13.01
C ASN A 42 17.24 37.15 14.46
N GLY A 43 17.96 36.24 15.12
CA GLY A 43 17.63 35.79 16.47
C GLY A 43 16.47 34.81 16.57
N VAL A 44 15.88 34.39 15.43
CA VAL A 44 14.83 33.38 15.39
C VAL A 44 15.45 32.01 15.10
N PHE A 45 15.41 31.14 16.11
CA PHE A 45 15.88 29.75 15.96
C PHE A 45 14.75 28.86 15.46
N SER A 46 15.02 28.12 14.39
CA SER A 46 14.07 27.27 13.71
C SER A 46 14.59 25.85 13.56
N VAL A 47 13.68 24.87 13.61
CA VAL A 47 13.96 23.45 13.39
C VAL A 47 13.00 22.95 12.32
N SER A 48 13.54 22.31 11.29
CA SER A 48 12.78 21.74 10.19
C SER A 48 13.15 20.29 9.95
N THR A 49 12.24 19.51 9.36
CA THR A 49 12.59 18.19 8.83
C THR A 49 13.61 18.32 7.69
N GLY A 50 14.28 17.24 7.32
CA GLY A 50 15.20 17.23 6.18
C GLY A 50 14.58 17.66 4.85
N SER A 51 13.25 17.59 4.72
CA SER A 51 12.46 18.05 3.57
C SER A 51 11.94 19.49 3.69
N GLY A 52 12.36 20.22 4.74
CA GLY A 52 12.03 21.64 4.92
C GLY A 52 10.71 21.93 5.63
N GLN A 53 9.99 20.93 6.13
CA GLN A 53 8.77 21.15 6.91
C GLN A 53 9.12 21.69 8.30
N SER A 54 8.57 22.83 8.67
CA SER A 54 8.88 23.50 9.96
C SER A 54 8.28 22.73 11.14
N LEU A 55 9.12 22.31 12.07
CA LEU A 55 8.71 21.72 13.36
C LEU A 55 8.67 22.80 14.46
N VAL A 56 9.63 23.71 14.44
CA VAL A 56 9.72 24.83 15.35
C VAL A 56 10.11 26.08 14.58
N LEU A 57 9.39 27.16 14.77
CA LEU A 57 9.69 28.47 14.22
C LEU A 57 9.66 29.50 15.37
N GLY A 58 10.82 29.87 15.85
CA GLY A 58 10.93 30.78 17.00
C GLY A 58 10.30 30.18 18.26
N ASP A 59 9.22 30.76 18.73
CA ASP A 59 8.44 30.32 19.89
C ASP A 59 7.25 29.42 19.57
N GLN A 60 6.95 29.24 18.29
CA GLN A 60 5.88 28.39 17.81
C GLN A 60 6.39 26.96 17.52
N SER A 61 5.60 25.95 17.86
CA SER A 61 5.92 24.55 17.58
C SER A 61 4.73 23.83 16.97
N ASN A 62 5.00 23.03 15.94
CA ASN A 62 4.06 22.08 15.37
C ASN A 62 4.23 20.73 16.03
N THR A 63 3.17 19.92 16.05
CA THR A 63 3.19 18.59 16.65
C THR A 63 3.22 17.51 15.61
N ILE A 64 3.98 16.44 15.87
CA ILE A 64 3.99 15.23 15.05
C ILE A 64 3.14 14.18 15.75
N SER A 65 2.30 13.49 15.00
CA SER A 65 1.48 12.40 15.49
C SER A 65 1.47 11.21 14.51
N ALA A 66 1.35 10.00 15.06
CA ALA A 66 1.10 8.80 14.26
C ALA A 66 -0.41 8.60 14.16
N VAL A 67 -0.92 8.52 12.94
CA VAL A 67 -2.35 8.36 12.65
C VAL A 67 -2.55 7.25 11.62
N PRO A 68 -3.73 6.61 11.55
CA PRO A 68 -4.04 5.69 10.46
C PRO A 68 -3.88 6.37 9.10
N SER A 69 -3.22 5.69 8.15
CA SER A 69 -3.04 6.22 6.80
C SER A 69 -4.38 6.33 6.08
N LYS A 70 -4.59 7.41 5.34
CA LYS A 70 -5.79 7.59 4.52
C LYS A 70 -5.87 6.56 3.39
N SER A 71 -4.73 6.17 2.83
CA SER A 71 -4.66 5.20 1.72
C SER A 71 -4.72 3.74 2.18
N ASP A 72 -4.40 3.47 3.45
CA ASP A 72 -4.40 2.12 4.04
C ASP A 72 -4.59 2.23 5.55
N THR A 73 -5.83 2.14 6.01
CA THR A 73 -6.19 2.31 7.42
C THR A 73 -5.63 1.23 8.35
N SER A 74 -5.11 0.14 7.80
CA SER A 74 -4.39 -0.88 8.57
C SER A 74 -2.96 -0.47 8.93
N GLN A 75 -2.47 0.61 8.34
CA GLN A 75 -1.12 1.15 8.55
C GLN A 75 -1.18 2.53 9.17
N PHE A 76 -0.13 2.87 9.92
CA PHE A 76 0.05 4.22 10.44
C PHE A 76 0.95 5.05 9.51
N THR A 77 0.63 6.32 9.38
CA THR A 77 1.48 7.35 8.79
C THR A 77 1.83 8.41 9.81
N ILE A 78 2.79 9.24 9.49
CA ILE A 78 3.22 10.36 10.34
C ILE A 78 2.59 11.63 9.80
N GLN A 79 1.87 12.36 10.66
CA GLN A 79 1.30 13.67 10.34
C GLN A 79 1.95 14.78 11.15
N LEU A 80 2.19 15.89 10.48
CA LEU A 80 2.53 17.16 11.09
C LEU A 80 1.25 17.98 11.25
N ASN A 81 0.88 18.30 12.47
CA ASN A 81 -0.23 19.18 12.75
C ASN A 81 0.30 20.64 12.81
N VAL A 82 -0.08 21.43 11.85
CA VAL A 82 0.21 22.87 11.80
C VAL A 82 -0.99 23.63 12.37
N GLY A 83 -0.75 24.79 12.95
CA GLY A 83 -1.82 25.58 13.58
C GLY A 83 -3.03 25.76 12.62
N GLY A 84 -4.24 25.90 13.20
CA GLY A 84 -5.47 26.10 12.41
C GLY A 84 -6.22 24.83 12.04
N GLY A 85 -5.79 23.65 12.54
CA GLY A 85 -6.48 22.37 12.27
C GLY A 85 -6.04 21.68 10.99
N GLU A 86 -5.07 22.23 10.29
CA GLU A 86 -4.48 21.58 9.11
C GLU A 86 -3.43 20.55 9.51
N SER A 87 -3.36 19.47 8.74
CA SER A 87 -2.38 18.41 8.91
C SER A 87 -1.73 18.02 7.59
N LEU A 88 -0.43 17.79 7.63
CA LEU A 88 0.37 17.39 6.47
C LEU A 88 0.90 15.97 6.70
N ASP A 89 0.71 15.09 5.74
CA ASP A 89 1.28 13.73 5.77
C ASP A 89 2.79 13.80 5.51
N LEU A 90 3.57 13.31 6.47
CA LEU A 90 5.04 13.22 6.40
C LEU A 90 5.55 11.80 6.12
N GLY A 91 4.66 10.82 5.96
CA GLY A 91 5.04 9.41 5.84
C GLY A 91 5.98 9.11 4.66
N GLY A 92 5.87 9.87 3.55
CA GLY A 92 6.78 9.78 2.41
C GLY A 92 7.91 10.80 2.40
N VAL A 93 8.00 11.67 3.42
CA VAL A 93 8.86 12.84 3.43
C VAL A 93 9.97 12.73 4.50
N ILE A 94 9.69 12.04 5.61
CA ILE A 94 10.69 11.77 6.65
C ILE A 94 11.67 10.71 6.15
N SER A 95 12.90 11.12 5.93
CA SER A 95 13.98 10.23 5.45
C SER A 95 15.08 9.98 6.49
N GLY A 96 15.16 10.81 7.52
CA GLY A 96 16.20 10.74 8.55
C GLY A 96 15.71 10.23 9.91
N GLY A 97 16.66 9.95 10.79
CA GLY A 97 16.40 9.42 12.13
C GLY A 97 15.85 7.99 12.15
N SER A 98 15.55 7.49 13.33
CA SER A 98 15.02 6.14 13.52
C SER A 98 13.65 5.95 12.86
N ILE A 99 12.79 6.96 12.89
CA ILE A 99 11.46 6.92 12.23
C ILE A 99 11.61 6.81 10.71
N GLY A 100 12.49 7.63 10.09
CA GLY A 100 12.75 7.54 8.66
C GLY A 100 13.32 6.17 8.25
N GLY A 101 14.21 5.60 9.08
CA GLY A 101 14.73 4.26 8.88
C GLY A 101 13.64 3.18 8.91
N LEU A 102 12.72 3.24 9.88
CA LEU A 102 11.59 2.31 10.00
C LEU A 102 10.59 2.46 8.85
N LEU A 103 10.27 3.68 8.42
CA LEU A 103 9.39 3.92 7.29
C LEU A 103 9.99 3.35 5.99
N ARG A 104 11.30 3.56 5.78
CA ARG A 104 12.02 3.02 4.63
C ARG A 104 12.10 1.50 4.67
N TYR A 105 12.43 0.91 5.82
CA TYR A 105 12.41 -0.54 5.98
C TYR A 105 11.05 -1.12 5.62
N ARG A 106 9.97 -0.49 6.06
CA ARG A 106 8.61 -0.92 5.72
C ARG A 106 8.34 -0.86 4.22
N SER A 107 8.67 0.27 3.55
CA SER A 107 8.39 0.46 2.12
C SER A 107 9.29 -0.38 1.22
N ASP A 108 10.59 -0.48 1.55
CA ASP A 108 11.59 -0.99 0.61
C ASP A 108 11.88 -2.48 0.84
N VAL A 109 11.59 -3.00 2.04
CA VAL A 109 11.91 -4.38 2.40
C VAL A 109 10.66 -5.17 2.79
N LEU A 110 9.93 -4.72 3.82
CA LEU A 110 8.86 -5.52 4.42
C LEU A 110 7.68 -5.71 3.46
N MET A 111 7.16 -4.64 2.87
CA MET A 111 5.99 -4.73 1.97
C MET A 111 6.30 -5.49 0.69
N PRO A 112 7.42 -5.25 -0.01
CA PRO A 112 7.83 -6.08 -1.14
C PRO A 112 8.00 -7.56 -0.79
N ALA A 113 8.59 -7.88 0.37
CA ALA A 113 8.77 -9.27 0.81
C ALA A 113 7.43 -9.98 1.08
N ILE A 114 6.47 -9.30 1.70
CA ILE A 114 5.10 -9.82 1.91
C ILE A 114 4.42 -10.08 0.55
N ASN A 115 4.55 -9.14 -0.38
CA ASN A 115 3.96 -9.25 -1.71
C ASN A 115 4.63 -10.37 -2.53
N ASP A 116 5.95 -10.56 -2.43
CA ASP A 116 6.65 -11.67 -3.10
C ASP A 116 6.22 -13.03 -2.55
N LEU A 117 6.14 -13.16 -1.23
CA LEU A 117 5.65 -14.40 -0.61
C LEU A 117 4.21 -14.70 -1.03
N GLY A 118 3.36 -13.66 -1.04
CA GLY A 118 1.99 -13.78 -1.52
C GLY A 118 1.90 -14.13 -3.00
N ARG A 119 2.76 -13.57 -3.84
CA ARG A 119 2.85 -13.89 -5.27
C ARG A 119 3.20 -15.36 -5.48
N ILE A 120 4.23 -15.87 -4.77
CA ILE A 120 4.60 -17.28 -4.84
C ILE A 120 3.41 -18.16 -4.47
N ALA A 121 2.70 -17.86 -3.39
CA ALA A 121 1.55 -18.61 -2.94
C ALA A 121 0.41 -18.62 -3.98
N VAL A 122 0.09 -17.45 -4.54
CA VAL A 122 -0.95 -17.31 -5.58
C VAL A 122 -0.59 -18.09 -6.85
N VAL A 123 0.65 -17.94 -7.34
CA VAL A 123 1.12 -18.65 -8.55
C VAL A 123 1.12 -20.16 -8.31
N THR A 124 1.58 -20.61 -7.15
CA THR A 124 1.57 -22.03 -6.78
C THR A 124 0.14 -22.59 -6.76
N ALA A 125 -0.79 -21.91 -6.06
CA ALA A 125 -2.18 -22.35 -5.97
C ALA A 125 -2.85 -22.41 -7.35
N ASP A 126 -2.68 -21.40 -8.17
CA ASP A 126 -3.24 -21.31 -9.51
C ASP A 126 -2.68 -22.39 -10.43
N THR A 127 -1.34 -22.56 -10.44
CA THR A 127 -0.67 -23.55 -11.30
C THR A 127 -1.07 -24.97 -10.92
N VAL A 128 -1.05 -25.30 -9.63
CA VAL A 128 -1.42 -26.64 -9.14
C VAL A 128 -2.89 -26.94 -9.45
N ASN A 129 -3.80 -25.99 -9.16
CA ASN A 129 -5.21 -26.18 -9.44
C ASN A 129 -5.50 -26.34 -10.93
N LYS A 130 -4.84 -25.56 -11.79
CA LYS A 130 -4.96 -25.70 -13.25
C LYS A 130 -4.44 -27.05 -13.74
N GLN A 131 -3.30 -27.50 -13.20
CA GLN A 131 -2.72 -28.79 -13.58
C GLN A 131 -3.61 -29.96 -13.15
N LEU A 132 -4.11 -29.94 -11.91
CA LEU A 132 -5.04 -30.97 -11.42
C LEU A 132 -6.35 -30.97 -12.21
N GLY A 133 -6.89 -29.80 -12.55
CA GLY A 133 -8.11 -29.69 -13.35
C GLY A 133 -8.00 -30.25 -14.77
N GLN A 134 -6.79 -30.49 -15.28
CA GLN A 134 -6.53 -31.13 -16.56
C GLN A 134 -6.33 -32.66 -16.47
N GLY A 135 -6.08 -33.16 -15.25
CA GLY A 135 -5.86 -34.58 -15.00
C GLY A 135 -7.13 -35.37 -14.69
N LEU A 136 -7.01 -36.68 -14.60
CA LEU A 136 -8.06 -37.59 -14.14
C LEU A 136 -7.71 -38.12 -12.75
N ASP A 137 -8.72 -38.21 -11.89
CA ASP A 137 -8.65 -38.81 -10.56
C ASP A 137 -8.78 -40.35 -10.62
N LEU A 138 -8.74 -41.01 -9.48
CA LEU A 138 -8.88 -42.47 -9.42
C LEU A 138 -10.27 -42.96 -9.87
N ASN A 139 -11.26 -42.09 -9.97
CA ASN A 139 -12.61 -42.42 -10.44
C ASN A 139 -12.82 -42.07 -11.94
N GLY A 140 -11.77 -41.62 -12.64
CA GLY A 140 -11.84 -41.18 -14.02
C GLY A 140 -12.54 -39.82 -14.22
N GLN A 141 -12.67 -39.03 -13.18
CA GLN A 141 -13.23 -37.67 -13.24
C GLN A 141 -12.10 -36.64 -13.32
N PHE A 142 -12.40 -35.46 -13.91
CA PHE A 142 -11.47 -34.36 -13.88
C PHE A 142 -11.17 -33.93 -12.44
N GLY A 143 -9.91 -33.59 -12.18
CA GLY A 143 -9.44 -33.28 -10.84
C GLY A 143 -10.10 -32.06 -10.23
N ALA A 144 -10.34 -32.13 -8.94
CA ALA A 144 -10.77 -30.99 -8.13
C ALA A 144 -9.57 -30.10 -7.73
N SER A 145 -9.87 -28.85 -7.41
CA SER A 145 -8.84 -27.92 -6.90
C SER A 145 -8.27 -28.42 -5.57
N LEU A 146 -6.95 -28.44 -5.45
CA LEU A 146 -6.24 -28.74 -4.19
C LEU A 146 -6.29 -27.55 -3.24
N PHE A 147 -6.03 -26.36 -3.77
CA PHE A 147 -6.00 -25.12 -3.01
C PHE A 147 -7.29 -24.31 -3.21
N LYS A 148 -7.57 -23.41 -2.27
CA LYS A 148 -8.65 -22.43 -2.42
C LYS A 148 -8.52 -21.68 -3.73
N ASP A 149 -9.68 -21.34 -4.33
CA ASP A 149 -9.71 -20.52 -5.53
C ASP A 149 -9.10 -19.14 -5.23
N ILE A 150 -8.06 -18.81 -5.99
CA ILE A 150 -7.38 -17.51 -5.90
C ILE A 150 -8.32 -16.35 -6.24
N ASN A 151 -9.40 -16.58 -6.94
CA ASN A 151 -10.43 -15.62 -7.32
C ASN A 151 -11.76 -15.84 -6.60
N SER A 152 -11.73 -16.45 -5.41
CA SER A 152 -12.92 -16.47 -4.56
C SER A 152 -13.42 -15.04 -4.27
N ALA A 153 -14.70 -14.86 -4.02
CA ALA A 153 -15.30 -13.53 -3.78
C ALA A 153 -14.58 -12.76 -2.66
N ALA A 154 -14.17 -13.46 -1.59
CA ALA A 154 -13.40 -12.86 -0.50
C ALA A 154 -12.01 -12.40 -0.96
N ALA A 155 -11.28 -13.24 -1.71
CA ALA A 155 -9.96 -12.90 -2.21
C ALA A 155 -10.00 -11.70 -3.17
N ILE A 156 -10.98 -11.65 -4.07
CA ILE A 156 -11.19 -10.53 -5.01
C ILE A 156 -11.41 -9.21 -4.26
N ALA A 157 -12.27 -9.21 -3.24
CA ALA A 157 -12.62 -8.01 -2.48
C ALA A 157 -11.48 -7.52 -1.58
N GLN A 158 -10.66 -8.43 -1.03
CA GLN A 158 -9.57 -8.10 -0.11
C GLN A 158 -8.34 -7.48 -0.78
N ARG A 159 -8.23 -7.58 -2.10
CA ARG A 159 -7.09 -7.03 -2.86
C ARG A 159 -7.18 -5.52 -3.09
N SER A 160 -8.30 -4.90 -2.76
CA SER A 160 -8.48 -3.47 -2.88
C SER A 160 -8.92 -2.86 -1.55
N GLN A 161 -8.37 -1.70 -1.24
CA GLN A 161 -8.72 -0.92 -0.07
C GLN A 161 -9.04 0.51 -0.48
N ALA A 162 -10.26 0.96 -0.17
CA ALA A 162 -10.68 2.32 -0.40
C ALA A 162 -9.96 3.29 0.55
N SER A 163 -9.56 4.45 0.06
CA SER A 163 -9.04 5.53 0.89
C SER A 163 -10.14 6.06 1.81
N SER A 164 -9.78 6.37 3.07
CA SER A 164 -10.69 7.02 4.01
C SER A 164 -11.07 8.46 3.60
N GLY A 165 -10.39 9.01 2.60
CA GLY A 165 -10.71 10.32 2.01
C GLY A 165 -11.66 10.24 0.81
N ASN A 166 -12.13 9.05 0.43
CA ASN A 166 -13.08 8.90 -0.66
C ASN A 166 -14.44 9.51 -0.32
N SER A 167 -15.22 9.77 -1.34
CA SER A 167 -16.57 10.32 -1.21
C SER A 167 -17.45 9.42 -0.34
N ALA A 168 -18.33 10.03 0.44
CA ALA A 168 -19.25 9.27 1.30
C ALA A 168 -20.13 8.33 0.46
N GLY A 169 -20.16 7.05 0.85
CA GLY A 169 -20.91 6.02 0.13
C GLY A 169 -20.23 5.46 -1.10
N SER A 170 -18.97 5.83 -1.38
CA SER A 170 -18.17 5.18 -2.43
C SER A 170 -18.10 3.67 -2.20
N GLY A 171 -18.22 2.88 -3.29
CA GLY A 171 -17.97 1.45 -3.29
C GLY A 171 -16.48 1.10 -3.15
N ASN A 172 -16.13 -0.12 -3.54
CA ASN A 172 -14.75 -0.58 -3.61
C ASN A 172 -14.47 -1.21 -4.97
N LEU A 173 -13.23 -1.61 -5.21
CA LEU A 173 -12.81 -2.32 -6.41
C LEU A 173 -12.72 -3.83 -6.14
N ASN A 174 -13.18 -4.60 -7.10
CA ASN A 174 -12.91 -6.02 -7.22
C ASN A 174 -11.68 -6.25 -8.10
N VAL A 175 -10.70 -7.00 -7.58
CA VAL A 175 -9.43 -7.27 -8.26
C VAL A 175 -9.34 -8.76 -8.60
N THR A 176 -9.50 -9.10 -9.87
CA THR A 176 -9.49 -10.49 -10.35
C THR A 176 -8.17 -10.81 -11.05
N ILE A 177 -7.49 -11.87 -10.64
CA ILE A 177 -6.28 -12.36 -11.30
C ILE A 177 -6.68 -13.12 -12.55
N LYS A 178 -6.19 -12.68 -13.70
CA LYS A 178 -6.39 -13.32 -15.01
C LYS A 178 -5.21 -14.17 -15.45
N ASP A 179 -4.01 -13.70 -15.13
CA ASP A 179 -2.76 -14.38 -15.46
C ASP A 179 -1.79 -14.27 -14.29
N SER A 180 -1.73 -15.31 -13.48
CA SER A 180 -0.89 -15.36 -12.29
C SER A 180 0.61 -15.26 -12.61
N SER A 181 1.02 -15.67 -13.82
CA SER A 181 2.42 -15.63 -14.25
C SER A 181 2.95 -14.21 -14.48
N LYS A 182 2.05 -13.24 -14.69
CA LYS A 182 2.39 -11.83 -14.93
C LYS A 182 2.30 -10.97 -13.67
N LEU A 183 1.90 -11.53 -12.54
CA LEU A 183 1.83 -10.81 -11.29
C LEU A 183 3.21 -10.31 -10.84
N THR A 184 3.22 -9.11 -10.31
CA THR A 184 4.40 -8.48 -9.72
C THR A 184 4.28 -8.42 -8.19
N ASN A 185 5.36 -8.01 -7.52
CA ASN A 185 5.37 -7.77 -6.08
C ASN A 185 5.02 -6.32 -5.70
N PHE A 186 4.44 -5.55 -6.63
CA PHE A 186 4.09 -4.17 -6.40
C PHE A 186 2.62 -4.01 -5.99
N ASP A 187 2.38 -2.98 -5.19
CA ASP A 187 1.06 -2.41 -4.99
C ASP A 187 0.76 -1.37 -6.08
N TYR A 188 -0.51 -1.01 -6.21
CA TYR A 188 -0.96 -0.03 -7.20
C TYR A 188 -1.87 1.00 -6.54
N LYS A 189 -1.70 2.26 -6.90
CA LYS A 189 -2.66 3.31 -6.59
C LYS A 189 -3.57 3.50 -7.80
N VAL A 190 -4.86 3.30 -7.60
CA VAL A 190 -5.91 3.50 -8.60
C VAL A 190 -6.67 4.76 -8.21
N THR A 191 -6.83 5.71 -9.13
CA THR A 191 -7.52 6.97 -8.85
C THR A 191 -8.52 7.28 -9.96
N PHE A 192 -9.73 7.64 -9.58
CA PHE A 192 -10.75 8.19 -10.47
C PHE A 192 -10.44 9.68 -10.70
N SER A 193 -9.73 9.99 -11.76
CA SER A 193 -9.19 11.36 -12.00
C SER A 193 -9.89 12.13 -13.11
N ASP A 194 -10.77 11.49 -13.86
CA ASP A 194 -11.41 12.07 -15.05
C ASP A 194 -12.90 12.35 -14.79
N SER A 195 -13.25 13.62 -14.56
CA SER A 195 -14.64 14.04 -14.35
C SER A 195 -15.50 13.94 -15.61
N ALA A 196 -14.90 13.98 -16.80
CA ALA A 196 -15.61 13.83 -18.07
C ALA A 196 -15.92 12.36 -18.38
N ASN A 197 -15.10 11.44 -17.88
CA ASN A 197 -15.26 9.99 -18.05
C ASN A 197 -15.14 9.28 -16.70
N PRO A 198 -16.23 9.23 -15.91
CA PRO A 198 -16.21 8.73 -14.53
C PRO A 198 -15.87 7.24 -14.41
N ASN A 199 -15.79 6.51 -15.53
CA ASN A 199 -15.35 5.12 -15.57
C ASN A 199 -13.84 4.96 -15.85
N ASN A 200 -13.12 6.07 -16.05
CA ASN A 200 -11.69 6.05 -16.28
C ASN A 200 -10.92 6.13 -14.95
N VAL A 201 -9.97 5.22 -14.80
CA VAL A 201 -9.05 5.20 -13.65
C VAL A 201 -7.62 5.36 -14.12
N THR A 202 -6.85 6.18 -13.42
CA THR A 202 -5.41 6.26 -13.58
C THR A 202 -4.75 5.31 -12.61
N VAL A 203 -3.83 4.48 -13.09
CA VAL A 203 -3.12 3.48 -12.30
C VAL A 203 -1.64 3.82 -12.23
N VAL A 204 -1.12 3.91 -11.01
CA VAL A 204 0.30 4.14 -10.72
C VAL A 204 0.80 3.02 -9.81
N ARG A 205 1.87 2.37 -10.21
CA ARG A 205 2.52 1.30 -9.46
C ARG A 205 3.36 1.88 -8.31
N SER A 206 3.59 1.13 -7.25
CA SER A 206 4.27 1.61 -6.04
C SER A 206 5.73 2.03 -6.24
N ASP A 207 6.37 1.61 -7.34
CA ASP A 207 7.69 2.08 -7.76
C ASP A 207 7.66 3.42 -8.53
N GLY A 208 6.49 4.04 -8.64
CA GLY A 208 6.28 5.30 -9.36
C GLY A 208 5.97 5.14 -10.85
N LYS A 209 5.97 3.91 -11.39
CA LYS A 209 5.64 3.68 -12.80
C LYS A 209 4.18 3.97 -13.08
N ALA A 210 3.92 4.92 -13.99
CA ALA A 210 2.59 5.14 -14.54
C ALA A 210 2.20 3.97 -15.44
N MET A 211 1.12 3.27 -15.10
CA MET A 211 0.59 2.14 -15.89
C MET A 211 -0.36 2.62 -16.98
N GLY A 212 -0.89 3.83 -16.86
CA GLY A 212 -1.82 4.45 -17.81
C GLY A 212 -3.21 4.68 -17.25
N THR A 213 -4.14 5.04 -18.14
CA THR A 213 -5.55 5.24 -17.84
C THR A 213 -6.36 4.11 -18.47
N PHE A 214 -7.26 3.54 -17.69
CA PHE A 214 -8.07 2.39 -18.09
C PHE A 214 -9.54 2.68 -17.85
N ASN A 215 -10.39 2.28 -18.81
CA ASN A 215 -11.83 2.28 -18.60
C ASN A 215 -12.21 1.01 -17.82
N ILE A 216 -12.74 1.17 -16.59
CA ILE A 216 -13.06 0.05 -15.69
C ILE A 216 -14.26 -0.78 -16.17
N ASN A 217 -15.10 -0.21 -17.07
CA ASN A 217 -16.24 -0.87 -17.67
C ASN A 217 -15.97 -1.38 -19.10
N ALA A 218 -14.70 -1.37 -19.54
CA ALA A 218 -14.34 -1.90 -20.86
C ALA A 218 -14.66 -3.39 -20.98
N THR A 219 -15.09 -3.81 -22.17
CA THR A 219 -15.34 -5.21 -22.49
C THR A 219 -14.55 -5.60 -23.75
N PRO A 220 -13.55 -6.48 -23.63
CA PRO A 220 -13.05 -7.11 -22.40
C PRO A 220 -12.35 -6.11 -21.46
N PRO A 221 -12.31 -6.40 -20.15
CA PRO A 221 -11.61 -5.54 -19.20
C PRO A 221 -10.10 -5.56 -19.45
N ALA A 222 -9.46 -4.40 -19.26
CA ALA A 222 -8.01 -4.27 -19.41
C ALA A 222 -7.28 -5.11 -18.36
N VAL A 223 -6.23 -5.81 -18.80
CA VAL A 223 -5.35 -6.59 -17.91
C VAL A 223 -4.12 -5.76 -17.58
N ILE A 224 -3.90 -5.53 -16.29
CA ILE A 224 -2.80 -4.73 -15.74
C ILE A 224 -1.90 -5.70 -14.95
N ASP A 225 -0.68 -5.94 -15.40
CA ASP A 225 0.28 -6.87 -14.74
C ASP A 225 -0.41 -8.17 -14.24
N GLY A 226 -1.28 -8.77 -15.08
CA GLY A 226 -1.95 -10.04 -14.80
C GLY A 226 -3.28 -9.98 -14.05
N PHE A 227 -3.77 -8.82 -13.64
CA PHE A 227 -5.08 -8.65 -13.00
C PHE A 227 -5.99 -7.68 -13.75
N THR A 228 -7.28 -7.73 -13.45
CA THR A 228 -8.30 -6.80 -13.95
C THR A 228 -8.99 -6.12 -12.79
N LEU A 229 -9.54 -4.95 -13.04
CA LEU A 229 -10.33 -4.15 -12.10
C LEU A 229 -11.80 -4.13 -12.52
N ALA A 230 -12.69 -4.18 -11.54
CA ALA A 230 -14.12 -3.95 -11.72
C ALA A 230 -14.69 -3.23 -10.50
N LEU A 231 -15.81 -2.55 -10.64
CA LEU A 231 -16.54 -1.99 -9.50
C LEU A 231 -17.19 -3.11 -8.68
N ASP A 232 -17.25 -2.96 -7.36
CA ASP A 232 -17.96 -3.93 -6.49
C ASP A 232 -19.49 -3.75 -6.49
N GLY A 233 -19.99 -2.68 -7.13
CA GLY A 233 -21.41 -2.37 -7.27
C GLY A 233 -22.09 -1.85 -5.99
N LYS A 234 -21.35 -1.57 -4.93
CA LYS A 234 -21.91 -1.15 -3.63
C LYS A 234 -22.09 0.36 -3.49
N GLY A 235 -21.58 1.14 -4.43
CA GLY A 235 -21.74 2.59 -4.42
C GLY A 235 -21.15 3.25 -5.65
N PRO A 236 -21.51 4.53 -5.91
CA PRO A 236 -20.94 5.32 -6.99
C PRO A 236 -19.47 5.63 -6.70
N MET A 237 -18.70 5.89 -7.75
CA MET A 237 -17.36 6.46 -7.66
C MET A 237 -17.38 7.92 -8.04
N ALA A 238 -16.61 8.73 -7.35
CA ALA A 238 -16.47 10.15 -7.65
C ALA A 238 -15.04 10.48 -8.07
N THR A 239 -14.88 11.58 -8.80
CA THR A 239 -13.56 12.12 -9.12
C THR A 239 -12.81 12.46 -7.84
N GLY A 240 -11.58 11.97 -7.74
CA GLY A 240 -10.75 12.08 -6.53
C GLY A 240 -10.74 10.81 -5.67
N ASP A 241 -11.71 9.92 -5.82
CA ASP A 241 -11.70 8.63 -5.12
C ASP A 241 -10.47 7.82 -5.50
N SER A 242 -9.82 7.23 -4.52
CA SER A 242 -8.59 6.48 -4.71
C SER A 242 -8.58 5.19 -3.91
N PHE A 243 -7.88 4.20 -4.45
CA PHE A 243 -7.82 2.84 -3.91
C PHE A 243 -6.37 2.36 -3.93
N LYS A 244 -5.98 1.70 -2.85
CA LYS A 244 -4.78 0.87 -2.83
C LYS A 244 -5.15 -0.52 -3.32
N VAL A 245 -4.50 -1.00 -4.36
CA VAL A 245 -4.66 -2.35 -4.92
C VAL A 245 -3.40 -3.14 -4.66
N SER A 246 -3.54 -4.27 -3.97
CA SER A 246 -2.46 -5.18 -3.58
C SER A 246 -2.81 -6.60 -4.06
N PRO A 247 -2.52 -6.96 -5.32
CA PRO A 247 -2.98 -8.22 -5.92
C PRO A 247 -2.47 -9.46 -5.21
N THR A 248 -1.32 -9.38 -4.54
CA THR A 248 -0.58 -10.52 -4.01
C THR A 248 -0.43 -10.52 -2.49
N ALA A 249 -0.59 -9.38 -1.80
CA ALA A 249 -0.25 -9.22 -0.38
C ALA A 249 -0.87 -10.28 0.55
N ASN A 250 -2.11 -10.69 0.30
CA ASN A 250 -2.81 -11.67 1.11
C ASN A 250 -2.60 -13.13 0.66
N GLY A 251 -1.91 -13.37 -0.46
CA GLY A 251 -1.77 -14.71 -1.05
C GLY A 251 -1.22 -15.74 -0.10
N ALA A 252 -0.15 -15.42 0.62
CA ALA A 252 0.47 -16.34 1.58
C ALA A 252 -0.40 -16.62 2.82
N LYS A 253 -1.22 -15.63 3.23
CA LYS A 253 -2.17 -15.79 4.34
C LYS A 253 -3.38 -16.63 3.93
N ASP A 254 -3.82 -16.47 2.69
CA ASP A 254 -5.08 -17.03 2.22
C ASP A 254 -4.93 -18.42 1.58
N ILE A 255 -3.70 -18.82 1.20
CA ILE A 255 -3.45 -20.15 0.66
C ILE A 255 -3.85 -21.22 1.67
N GLY A 256 -4.62 -22.20 1.24
CA GLY A 256 -5.04 -23.30 2.07
C GLY A 256 -5.61 -24.41 1.20
N THR A 257 -5.46 -25.66 1.67
CA THR A 257 -6.00 -26.84 0.98
C THR A 257 -7.50 -26.94 1.19
N VAL A 258 -8.23 -27.32 0.14
CA VAL A 258 -9.67 -27.59 0.18
C VAL A 258 -9.99 -29.04 -0.17
N LEU A 259 -9.05 -29.74 -0.82
CA LEU A 259 -9.17 -31.14 -1.17
C LEU A 259 -8.80 -31.99 0.03
N THR A 260 -9.78 -32.76 0.56
CA THR A 260 -9.61 -33.62 1.73
C THR A 260 -9.61 -35.12 1.38
N ASP A 261 -10.05 -35.46 0.18
CA ASP A 261 -10.12 -36.83 -0.30
C ASP A 261 -8.95 -37.11 -1.26
N PRO A 262 -7.95 -37.93 -0.88
CA PRO A 262 -6.81 -38.24 -1.74
C PRO A 262 -7.16 -38.91 -3.06
N SER A 263 -8.31 -39.61 -3.14
CA SER A 263 -8.74 -40.28 -4.38
C SER A 263 -9.14 -39.30 -5.49
N LYS A 264 -9.38 -38.06 -5.13
CA LYS A 264 -9.72 -36.97 -6.07
C LYS A 264 -8.50 -36.20 -6.58
N ILE A 265 -7.28 -36.58 -6.16
CA ILE A 265 -6.07 -35.99 -6.70
C ILE A 265 -5.83 -36.55 -8.11
N ALA A 266 -5.86 -35.68 -9.11
CA ALA A 266 -5.80 -36.07 -10.51
C ALA A 266 -4.37 -36.01 -11.06
N PHE A 267 -3.67 -37.14 -11.04
CA PHE A 267 -2.32 -37.26 -11.60
C PHE A 267 -2.28 -37.99 -12.95
N ALA A 268 -3.38 -38.62 -13.38
CA ALA A 268 -3.41 -39.31 -14.66
C ALA A 268 -3.70 -38.32 -15.79
N ALA A 269 -2.93 -38.39 -16.87
CA ALA A 269 -3.26 -37.66 -18.09
C ALA A 269 -4.53 -38.25 -18.75
N PRO A 270 -5.50 -37.43 -19.22
CA PRO A 270 -6.58 -37.95 -20.02
C PRO A 270 -6.02 -38.49 -21.31
N LEU A 271 -6.18 -39.80 -21.53
CA LEU A 271 -5.87 -40.42 -22.83
C LEU A 271 -6.90 -39.90 -23.83
N LEU A 272 -6.45 -39.20 -24.84
CA LEU A 272 -7.24 -39.00 -26.06
C LEU A 272 -7.40 -40.39 -26.69
N GLY A 273 -8.58 -41.01 -26.52
CA GLY A 273 -8.92 -42.22 -27.27
C GLY A 273 -8.77 -41.91 -28.75
N GLU A 274 -7.85 -42.60 -29.45
CA GLU A 274 -7.90 -42.64 -30.90
C GLU A 274 -9.25 -43.22 -31.24
N ALA A 275 -10.06 -42.47 -31.99
CA ALA A 275 -11.27 -43.00 -32.57
C ALA A 275 -10.82 -44.18 -33.45
N SER A 276 -11.09 -45.40 -33.02
CA SER A 276 -10.90 -46.60 -33.83
C SER A 276 -11.65 -46.39 -35.13
N LYS A 277 -10.92 -46.18 -36.22
CA LYS A 277 -11.46 -46.34 -37.57
C LYS A 277 -11.73 -47.81 -37.77
N THR A 278 -12.85 -48.30 -37.30
CA THR A 278 -13.40 -49.54 -37.81
C THR A 278 -14.03 -49.26 -39.16
N ASN A 279 -13.44 -49.88 -40.22
CA ASN A 279 -14.04 -50.04 -41.53
C ASN A 279 -15.39 -50.73 -41.42
#